data_5604dfdae9fe9ea569152011f3c69124
#
_entry.id   5604dfdae9fe9ea569152011f3c69124
#
_cell.length_a   1.000
_cell.length_b   1.000
_cell.length_c   1.000
_cell.angle_alpha   90.00
_cell.angle_beta   90.00
_cell.angle_gamma   90.00
#
_symmetry.space_group_name_H-M   'P 1'
#
loop_
_entity.id
_entity.type
_entity.pdbx_description
1 polymer ?
#
loop_
_entity_poly.entity_id
_entity_poly.type
_entity_poly.pdbx_seq_one_letter_code
_entity_poly.pdbx_strand_id
1 'polypeptide(L)'
;MEIEDLNNNSEDVSMNKNSVIIEVITENFMTDVIEQSKETPVIVDFWAPWCEPCKQLTPIIEKIIKEKNGKVILAKMNIDESPEVAQQLKIQSIPAVMAFNDGQPIDCLLYTSPSPRD
;
A
#
# COMPACT_ATOMS: atom_id res chain seq x y z
N MET A 1 33.86 -3.23 7.48
CA MET A 1 33.48 -3.40 7.49
C MET A 1 32.83 -3.55 7.57
N GLU A 2 32.55 -3.30 7.39
CA GLU A 2 31.95 -3.43 7.34
C GLU A 2 31.20 -3.45 7.39
N ILE A 3 31.36 -3.02 7.12
CA ILE A 3 30.76 -3.07 6.93
C ILE A 3 29.97 -3.11 7.01
N GLU A 4 29.95 -2.84 6.63
CA GLU A 4 29.32 -3.04 6.50
C GLU A 4 28.54 -3.02 6.61
N ASP A 5 28.97 -2.58 6.30
CA ASP A 5 28.34 -2.70 6.20
C ASP A 5 27.61 -2.62 6.24
N LEU A 6 28.00 -2.21 5.88
CA LEU A 6 27.43 -2.33 5.72
C LEU A 6 26.57 -2.33 5.86
N ASN A 7 26.86 -2.07 5.54
CA ASN A 7 26.15 -2.35 5.44
C ASN A 7 25.31 -2.38 5.55
N ASN A 8 25.49 -2.04 5.16
CA ASN A 8 24.84 -2.33 5.05
C ASN A 8 24.00 -2.46 5.06
N ASN A 9 24.12 -2.25 4.69
CA ASN A 9 23.43 -2.66 4.49
C ASN A 9 22.60 -2.87 4.61
N SER A 10 22.71 -2.70 4.37
CA SER A 10 22.02 -3.19 4.32
C SER A 10 21.16 -3.34 4.46
N GLU A 11 21.23 -3.18 4.17
CA GLU A 11 20.54 -3.52 4.19
C GLU A 11 19.73 -3.81 4.31
N ASP A 12 19.93 -3.65 4.01
CA ASP A 12 19.21 -4.09 4.00
C ASP A 12 18.51 -4.52 4.25
N VAL A 13 18.79 -4.54 4.08
CA VAL A 13 18.10 -5.09 4.23
C VAL A 13 17.38 -5.28 4.66
N SER A 14 17.48 -5.33 4.69
CA SER A 14 16.68 -5.64 5.03
C SER A 14 16.05 -5.32 5.29
N MET A 15 16.05 -5.15 5.01
CA MET A 15 15.32 -4.97 5.07
C MET A 15 14.45 -4.61 5.18
N ASN A 16 14.58 -4.40 4.85
CA ASN A 16 13.45 -4.26 4.53
C ASN A 16 12.33 -4.63 5.32
N LYS A 17 12.30 -5.42 6.04
CA LYS A 17 11.22 -5.70 6.91
C LYS A 17 10.83 -4.53 7.77
N ASN A 18 11.64 -3.58 7.84
CA ASN A 18 11.29 -2.32 8.50
C ASN A 18 10.60 -1.35 7.57
N SER A 19 10.45 -1.73 6.33
CA SER A 19 9.74 -0.91 5.37
C SER A 19 8.26 -0.96 5.62
N VAL A 20 7.67 0.18 5.91
CA VAL A 20 6.22 0.22 6.09
C VAL A 20 5.50 0.69 4.84
N ILE A 21 6.24 1.10 3.82
CA ILE A 21 5.69 1.50 2.54
C ILE A 21 6.32 0.63 1.48
N ILE A 22 5.51 -0.16 0.79
CA ILE A 22 6.01 -1.08 -0.22
C ILE A 22 5.21 -0.89 -1.50
N GLU A 23 5.78 -1.33 -2.60
CA GLU A 23 5.07 -1.35 -3.87
C GLU A 23 4.74 -2.78 -4.20
N VAL A 24 3.49 -3.00 -4.65
CA VAL A 24 3.04 -4.35 -4.95
C VAL A 24 2.51 -4.39 -6.37
N ILE A 25 2.63 -5.57 -6.96
CA ILE A 25 2.10 -5.85 -8.29
C ILE A 25 1.22 -7.09 -8.19
N THR A 26 0.56 -7.42 -9.28
CA THR A 26 -0.33 -8.58 -9.27
C THR A 26 0.36 -9.84 -8.77
N GLU A 27 1.60 -10.06 -9.22
CA GLU A 27 2.30 -11.30 -8.92
C GLU A 27 2.62 -11.49 -7.45
N ASN A 28 2.84 -10.40 -6.72
CA ASN A 28 3.17 -10.55 -5.30
C ASN A 28 2.07 -10.07 -4.37
N PHE A 29 0.88 -9.80 -4.90
CA PHE A 29 -0.21 -9.30 -4.08
C PHE A 29 -0.60 -10.30 -2.98
N MET A 30 -0.70 -11.58 -3.34
CA MET A 30 -1.09 -12.57 -2.33
C MET A 30 -0.09 -12.64 -1.19
N THR A 31 1.19 -12.60 -1.51
CA THR A 31 2.23 -12.71 -0.49
C THR A 31 2.34 -11.43 0.34
N ASP A 32 2.43 -10.30 -0.35
CA ASP A 32 2.80 -9.05 0.31
C ASP A 32 1.61 -8.32 0.90
N VAL A 33 0.40 -8.65 0.50
CA VAL A 33 -0.79 -8.03 1.06
C VAL A 33 -1.59 -9.03 1.86
N ILE A 34 -2.05 -10.11 1.21
CA ILE A 34 -2.97 -11.03 1.87
C ILE A 34 -2.27 -11.78 3.00
N GLU A 35 -1.15 -12.44 2.69
CA GLU A 35 -0.44 -13.19 3.73
C GLU A 35 0.12 -12.25 4.79
N GLN A 36 0.67 -11.13 4.35
CA GLN A 36 1.25 -10.17 5.29
C GLN A 36 0.19 -9.63 6.24
N SER A 37 -1.04 -9.46 5.78
CA SER A 37 -2.11 -8.90 6.62
C SER A 37 -2.49 -9.81 7.76
N LYS A 38 -2.05 -11.05 7.74
CA LYS A 38 -2.28 -11.95 8.86
C LYS A 38 -1.39 -11.61 10.04
N GLU A 39 -0.32 -10.87 9.80
CA GLU A 39 0.58 -10.43 10.86
C GLU A 39 0.43 -8.95 11.16
N THR A 40 0.24 -8.14 10.13
CA THR A 40 0.18 -6.69 10.26
C THR A 40 -0.85 -6.19 9.28
N PRO A 41 -1.77 -5.35 9.70
CA PRO A 41 -2.74 -4.80 8.75
C PRO A 41 -2.07 -4.11 7.60
N VAL A 42 -2.60 -4.28 6.41
CA VAL A 42 -2.04 -3.70 5.19
C VAL A 42 -3.12 -2.82 4.55
N ILE A 43 -2.73 -1.61 4.21
CA ILE A 43 -3.59 -0.70 3.49
C ILE A 43 -3.06 -0.61 2.07
N VAL A 44 -3.93 -0.87 1.10
CA VAL A 44 -3.55 -0.82 -0.31
C VAL A 44 -4.04 0.49 -0.90
N ASP A 45 -3.11 1.22 -1.50
CA ASP A 45 -3.38 2.49 -2.16
C ASP A 45 -3.34 2.24 -3.67
N PHE A 46 -4.52 2.21 -4.30
CA PHE A 46 -4.61 2.02 -5.75
C PHE A 46 -4.47 3.38 -6.42
N TRP A 47 -3.49 3.49 -7.29
CA TRP A 47 -3.15 4.76 -7.90
C TRP A 47 -2.72 4.56 -9.35
N ALA A 48 -2.53 5.65 -10.06
CA ALA A 48 -1.98 5.63 -11.41
C ALA A 48 -1.23 6.93 -11.65
N PRO A 49 -0.23 6.91 -12.55
CA PRO A 49 0.56 8.12 -12.79
C PRO A 49 -0.25 9.31 -13.32
N TRP A 50 -1.34 9.04 -14.01
CA TRP A 50 -2.18 10.11 -14.57
C TRP A 50 -3.23 10.63 -13.60
N CYS A 51 -3.28 10.07 -12.40
CA CYS A 51 -4.32 10.41 -11.43
C CYS A 51 -3.84 11.55 -10.55
N GLU A 52 -4.32 12.76 -10.81
CA GLU A 52 -3.90 13.92 -10.04
C GLU A 52 -4.32 13.84 -8.57
N PRO A 53 -5.56 13.44 -8.24
CA PRO A 53 -5.89 13.31 -6.82
C PRO A 53 -5.04 12.30 -6.09
N CYS A 54 -4.59 11.24 -6.79
CA CYS A 54 -3.71 10.26 -6.18
C CYS A 54 -2.40 10.90 -5.75
N LYS A 55 -1.89 11.81 -6.56
CA LYS A 55 -0.61 12.46 -6.26
C LYS A 55 -0.72 13.34 -5.02
N GLN A 56 -1.91 13.81 -4.72
CA GLN A 56 -2.13 14.62 -3.52
C GLN A 56 -2.40 13.75 -2.30
N LEU A 57 -3.09 12.64 -2.49
CA LEU A 57 -3.48 11.78 -1.37
C LEU A 57 -2.34 10.92 -0.88
N THR A 58 -1.54 10.39 -1.78
CA THR A 58 -0.50 9.43 -1.42
C THR A 58 0.48 9.97 -0.39
N PRO A 59 1.01 11.19 -0.53
CA PRO A 59 1.93 11.70 0.50
C PRO A 59 1.28 11.81 1.87
N ILE A 60 -0.01 12.12 1.90
CA ILE A 60 -0.73 12.24 3.17
C ILE A 60 -0.82 10.88 3.83
N ILE A 61 -1.18 9.85 3.05
CA ILE A 61 -1.28 8.51 3.59
C ILE A 61 0.09 8.03 4.05
N GLU A 62 1.13 8.30 3.27
CA GLU A 62 2.47 7.86 3.64
C GLU A 62 2.90 8.46 4.97
N LYS A 63 2.58 9.72 5.18
CA LYS A 63 2.93 10.36 6.42
C LYS A 63 2.23 9.71 7.60
N ILE A 64 0.94 9.44 7.44
CA ILE A 64 0.17 8.80 8.50
C ILE A 64 0.72 7.42 8.81
N ILE A 65 1.05 6.66 7.76
CA ILE A 65 1.57 5.30 7.95
C ILE A 65 2.88 5.33 8.71
N LYS A 66 3.76 6.27 8.38
CA LYS A 66 5.04 6.36 9.07
C LYS A 66 4.86 6.66 10.54
N GLU A 67 3.81 7.39 10.89
CA GLU A 67 3.54 7.73 12.28
C GLU A 67 3.01 6.55 13.07
N LYS A 68 2.62 5.46 12.40
CA LYS A 68 2.10 4.29 13.09
C LYS A 68 3.18 3.34 13.57
N ASN A 69 4.44 3.64 13.31
CA ASN A 69 5.58 2.92 13.87
C ASN A 69 5.55 1.42 13.58
N GLY A 70 5.24 1.07 12.35
CA GLY A 70 5.27 -0.33 11.94
C GLY A 70 4.01 -1.12 12.24
N LYS A 71 2.99 -0.48 12.80
CA LYS A 71 1.76 -1.18 13.13
C LYS A 71 0.85 -1.37 11.94
N VAL A 72 1.13 -0.67 10.84
CA VAL A 72 0.35 -0.76 9.61
C VAL A 72 1.32 -0.65 8.46
N ILE A 73 1.07 -1.39 7.39
CA ILE A 73 1.88 -1.36 6.18
C ILE A 73 1.04 -0.73 5.08
N LEU A 74 1.68 0.13 4.30
CA LEU A 74 1.06 0.71 3.11
C LEU A 74 1.61 0.02 1.89
N ALA A 75 0.73 -0.58 1.09
CA ALA A 75 1.10 -1.21 -0.17
C ALA A 75 0.55 -0.36 -1.29
N LYS A 76 1.42 0.16 -2.13
CA LYS A 76 1.02 1.00 -3.24
C LYS A 76 0.93 0.15 -4.50
N MET A 77 -0.19 0.22 -5.19
CA MET A 77 -0.41 -0.59 -6.38
C MET A 77 -0.80 0.31 -7.55
N ASN A 78 0.06 0.32 -8.57
CA ASN A 78 -0.18 1.07 -9.79
C ASN A 78 -1.12 0.26 -10.67
N ILE A 79 -2.34 0.73 -10.87
CA ILE A 79 -3.33 -0.05 -11.60
C ILE A 79 -3.05 -0.12 -13.10
N ASP A 80 -2.19 0.75 -13.61
CA ASP A 80 -1.77 0.62 -15.01
C ASP A 80 -0.89 -0.61 -15.20
N GLU A 81 -0.06 -0.90 -14.21
CA GLU A 81 0.82 -2.05 -14.27
C GLU A 81 0.15 -3.32 -13.79
N SER A 82 -0.82 -3.19 -12.90
CA SER A 82 -1.44 -4.35 -12.28
C SER A 82 -2.95 -4.17 -12.23
N PRO A 83 -3.60 -4.20 -13.39
CA PRO A 83 -5.04 -3.99 -13.41
C PRO A 83 -5.83 -5.16 -12.87
N GLU A 84 -5.24 -6.35 -12.83
CA GLU A 84 -6.00 -7.56 -12.49
C GLU A 84 -6.55 -7.52 -11.09
N VAL A 85 -5.73 -7.09 -10.13
CA VAL A 85 -6.19 -7.03 -8.74
C VAL A 85 -7.30 -5.99 -8.59
N ALA A 86 -7.14 -4.85 -9.23
CA ALA A 86 -8.17 -3.81 -9.15
C ALA A 86 -9.49 -4.32 -9.71
N GLN A 87 -9.44 -5.08 -10.82
CA GLN A 87 -10.65 -5.63 -11.39
C GLN A 87 -11.28 -6.65 -10.48
N GLN A 88 -10.47 -7.52 -9.89
CA GLN A 88 -10.98 -8.54 -8.97
C GLN A 88 -11.67 -7.91 -7.77
N LEU A 89 -11.12 -6.82 -7.28
CA LEU A 89 -11.66 -6.15 -6.11
C LEU A 89 -12.71 -5.11 -6.47
N LYS A 90 -13.03 -5.00 -7.75
CA LYS A 90 -14.08 -4.11 -8.25
C LYS A 90 -13.80 -2.66 -7.95
N ILE A 91 -12.54 -2.29 -8.05
CA ILE A 91 -12.13 -0.90 -7.91
C ILE A 91 -12.53 -0.19 -9.20
N GLN A 92 -13.45 0.76 -9.10
CA GLN A 92 -13.99 1.42 -10.28
C GLN A 92 -13.44 2.82 -10.49
N SER A 93 -12.89 3.40 -9.44
CA SER A 93 -12.31 4.72 -9.57
C SER A 93 -11.14 4.84 -8.61
N ILE A 94 -10.23 5.73 -8.92
CA ILE A 94 -9.07 6.01 -8.07
C ILE A 94 -9.02 7.50 -7.82
N PRO A 95 -8.42 7.88 -6.70
CA PRO A 95 -7.75 7.04 -5.72
C PRO A 95 -8.73 6.16 -4.96
N ALA A 96 -8.27 4.97 -4.61
CA ALA A 96 -9.04 4.05 -3.79
C ALA A 96 -8.09 3.45 -2.77
N VAL A 97 -8.60 3.30 -1.55
CA VAL A 97 -7.79 2.77 -0.46
C VAL A 97 -8.59 1.63 0.18
N MET A 98 -7.97 0.47 0.29
CA MET A 98 -8.63 -0.70 0.84
C MET A 98 -7.75 -1.30 1.93
N ALA A 99 -8.34 -1.59 3.06
CA ALA A 99 -7.61 -2.17 4.20
C ALA A 99 -7.81 -3.67 4.24
N PHE A 100 -6.74 -4.38 4.54
CA PHE A 100 -6.75 -5.83 4.69
C PHE A 100 -6.27 -6.19 6.08
N ASN A 101 -6.94 -7.15 6.69
CA ASN A 101 -6.54 -7.66 7.98
C ASN A 101 -6.90 -9.13 8.04
N ASP A 102 -5.97 -9.92 8.56
CA ASP A 102 -6.18 -11.37 8.71
C ASP A 102 -6.57 -12.02 7.38
N GLY A 103 -5.96 -11.55 6.31
CA GLY A 103 -6.14 -12.13 4.99
C GLY A 103 -7.39 -11.68 4.26
N GLN A 104 -8.14 -10.74 4.80
CA GLN A 104 -9.42 -10.34 4.21
C GLN A 104 -9.54 -8.83 4.11
N PRO A 105 -10.25 -8.35 3.08
CA PRO A 105 -10.55 -6.93 3.01
C PRO A 105 -11.55 -6.58 4.12
N ILE A 106 -11.25 -5.52 4.84
CA ILE A 106 -12.13 -5.11 5.94
C ILE A 106 -12.79 -3.78 5.67
N ASP A 107 -12.26 -3.00 4.73
CA ASP A 107 -12.87 -1.71 4.42
C ASP A 107 -12.29 -1.21 3.13
N CYS A 108 -13.09 -0.48 2.39
CA CYS A 108 -12.66 0.12 1.14
C CYS A 108 -13.10 1.57 1.13
N LEU A 109 -12.13 2.48 1.07
CA LEU A 109 -12.40 3.90 0.97
C LEU A 109 -12.09 4.36 -0.44
N LEU A 110 -13.11 4.87 -1.10
CA LEU A 110 -12.93 5.53 -2.38
C LEU A 110 -12.86 7.01 -2.11
N TYR A 111 -11.72 7.59 -2.46
CA TYR A 111 -11.57 9.01 -2.25
C TYR A 111 -12.29 9.75 -3.37
N THR A 112 -13.36 10.43 -3.03
CA THR A 112 -14.10 11.23 -3.97
C THR A 112 -14.30 12.60 -3.38
N SER A 113 -14.75 13.52 -4.23
CA SER A 113 -15.15 14.81 -3.72
C SER A 113 -16.24 14.62 -2.67
N PRO A 114 -16.28 15.46 -1.67
CA PRO A 114 -17.33 15.34 -0.67
C PRO A 114 -18.68 15.31 -1.35
N SER A 115 -19.48 14.36 -0.93
CA SER A 115 -20.78 14.21 -1.52
C SER A 115 -21.75 15.18 -0.91
N PRO A 116 -22.49 15.91 -1.74
CA PRO A 116 -23.43 16.87 -1.20
C PRO A 116 -24.57 16.24 -0.43
N ARG A 117 -24.83 14.99 -0.72
CA ARG A 117 -25.93 14.36 -0.03
C ARG A 117 -25.57 13.99 1.39
N ASP A 118 -24.38 14.10 1.71
CA ASP A 118 -23.99 13.74 3.07
C ASP A 118 -24.22 14.82 4.03
#